data_ef4e76c091a07904ca016389b0171a8b
#
_entry.id   ef4e76c091a07904ca016389b0171a8b
#
_cell.length_a   1.000
_cell.length_b   1.000
_cell.length_c   1.000
_cell.angle_alpha   90.00
_cell.angle_beta   90.00
_cell.angle_gamma   90.00
#
_symmetry.space_group_name_H-M   'P 1'
#
loop_
_entity.id
_entity.type
_entity.pdbx_description
1 polymer ?
#
loop_
_entity_poly.entity_id
_entity_poly.type
_entity_poly.pdbx_seq_one_letter_code
_entity_poly.pdbx_strand_id
1 'polypeptide(L)'
;MEKITIYQFTDPVCVWCWGNEPVMRAIDYLYGNKVGVEYIMGGLIEEITTLYDLKGSKRQIIERANAIMAEHWLSASERHGMPVNTRHMALFSERYPSSFPQSIAYEAARRIDATAAKRLLRRIREATFVEARRTSQIDVLIELAAEVGINAARFIDEYTTGEAQNDFSQSRTKCRRNGITGFPSYLIKNASTKISLGGYQNISTFHTIIGRLSEGKIKPRRLGPSLANVTDFMRRYQTAYPVEIEVTFGLDRDRTDLMIDELIRGGRLTSEQVGNGRRLAIANAAKAFRATPRTGQNHHEAKQASAKGSATVASHQKVGQ
;
A
#
# COMPACT_ATOMS: atom_id res chain seq x y z
N MET A 1 -4.00 -29.40 12.60
CA MET A 1 -2.60 -28.90 12.60
C MET A 1 -2.56 -27.54 13.25
N GLU A 2 -1.61 -27.31 14.12
CA GLU A 2 -1.40 -26.03 14.80
C GLU A 2 -1.05 -24.95 13.76
N LYS A 3 -1.86 -23.89 13.71
CA LYS A 3 -1.68 -22.78 12.76
C LYS A 3 -0.90 -21.66 13.44
N ILE A 4 0.16 -21.17 12.80
CA ILE A 4 0.86 -19.96 13.24
C ILE A 4 0.17 -18.75 12.60
N THR A 5 -0.05 -17.70 13.39
CA THR A 5 -0.58 -16.43 12.91
C THR A 5 0.42 -15.31 13.19
N ILE A 6 0.74 -14.56 12.16
CA ILE A 6 1.54 -13.32 12.22
C ILE A 6 0.55 -12.16 12.18
N TYR A 7 0.44 -11.41 13.26
CA TYR A 7 -0.25 -10.13 13.28
C TYR A 7 0.79 -9.05 12.96
N GLN A 8 0.64 -8.40 11.82
CA GLN A 8 1.44 -7.24 11.47
C GLN A 8 0.69 -5.96 11.86
N PHE A 9 1.20 -5.24 12.84
CA PHE A 9 0.77 -3.89 13.14
C PHE A 9 1.39 -2.95 12.11
N THR A 10 0.56 -2.19 11.42
CA THR A 10 0.94 -1.53 10.17
C THR A 10 0.13 -0.27 9.91
N ASP A 11 0.59 0.50 8.93
CA ASP A 11 -0.17 1.61 8.35
C ASP A 11 0.01 1.60 6.81
N PRO A 12 -1.01 1.96 6.01
CA PRO A 12 -0.90 1.98 4.57
C PRO A 12 0.16 2.94 4.01
N VAL A 13 0.48 4.03 4.74
CA VAL A 13 1.49 5.03 4.32
C VAL A 13 2.85 4.87 5.01
N CYS A 14 3.05 3.81 5.77
CA CYS A 14 4.32 3.49 6.40
C CYS A 14 5.30 2.89 5.36
N VAL A 15 6.33 3.63 5.00
CA VAL A 15 7.33 3.19 4.00
C VAL A 15 8.11 1.94 4.43
N TRP A 16 8.38 1.77 5.72
CA TRP A 16 9.00 0.55 6.24
C TRP A 16 8.07 -0.66 6.20
N CYS A 17 6.74 -0.44 6.30
CA CYS A 17 5.74 -1.48 6.05
C CYS A 17 5.69 -1.87 4.58
N TRP A 18 5.83 -0.88 3.67
CA TRP A 18 6.01 -1.11 2.24
C TRP A 18 7.26 -1.94 1.96
N GLY A 19 8.39 -1.57 2.59
CA GLY A 19 9.64 -2.32 2.49
C GLY A 19 9.55 -3.76 3.00
N ASN A 20 8.61 -4.09 3.89
CA ASN A 20 8.43 -5.45 4.39
C ASN A 20 7.39 -6.30 3.60
N GLU A 21 6.75 -5.74 2.56
CA GLU A 21 5.87 -6.50 1.66
C GLU A 21 6.56 -7.74 1.04
N PRO A 22 7.82 -7.66 0.56
CA PRO A 22 8.53 -8.83 0.04
C PRO A 22 8.56 -10.00 1.03
N VAL A 23 8.78 -9.70 2.31
CA VAL A 23 8.84 -10.72 3.36
C VAL A 23 7.45 -11.33 3.60
N MET A 24 6.40 -10.52 3.66
CA MET A 24 5.03 -11.01 3.87
C MET A 24 4.56 -11.86 2.69
N ARG A 25 4.89 -11.48 1.45
CA ARG A 25 4.63 -12.30 0.25
C ARG A 25 5.42 -13.61 0.25
N ALA A 26 6.70 -13.55 0.61
CA ALA A 26 7.51 -14.76 0.72
C ALA A 26 6.93 -15.73 1.75
N ILE A 27 6.45 -15.25 2.90
CA ILE A 27 5.78 -16.08 3.91
C ILE A 27 4.50 -16.70 3.33
N ASP A 28 3.64 -15.91 2.70
CA ASP A 28 2.41 -16.42 2.07
C ASP A 28 2.71 -17.46 0.98
N TYR A 29 3.74 -17.21 0.16
CA TYR A 29 4.11 -18.11 -0.91
C TYR A 29 4.77 -19.39 -0.41
N LEU A 30 5.69 -19.31 0.56
CA LEU A 30 6.48 -20.45 1.02
C LEU A 30 5.76 -21.32 2.07
N TYR A 31 4.88 -20.76 2.87
CA TYR A 31 4.21 -21.50 3.92
C TYR A 31 2.73 -21.81 3.61
N GLY A 32 2.11 -21.06 2.70
CA GLY A 32 0.72 -21.22 2.33
C GLY A 32 -0.21 -21.10 3.54
N ASN A 33 -1.19 -21.98 3.65
CA ASN A 33 -2.20 -21.96 4.73
C ASN A 33 -1.68 -22.36 6.12
N LYS A 34 -0.42 -22.81 6.23
CA LYS A 34 0.21 -23.19 7.51
C LYS A 34 0.54 -21.97 8.38
N VAL A 35 0.81 -20.82 7.76
CA VAL A 35 1.10 -19.54 8.41
C VAL A 35 0.15 -18.47 7.88
N GLY A 36 -0.68 -17.92 8.75
CA GLY A 36 -1.57 -16.82 8.40
C GLY A 36 -0.93 -15.46 8.68
N VAL A 37 -1.17 -14.48 7.81
CA VAL A 37 -0.80 -13.08 8.05
C VAL A 37 -2.08 -12.26 8.19
N GLU A 38 -2.19 -11.51 9.29
CA GLU A 38 -3.29 -10.60 9.60
C GLU A 38 -2.75 -9.20 9.82
N TYR A 39 -3.44 -8.19 9.28
CA TYR A 39 -3.03 -6.80 9.40
C TYR A 39 -3.87 -6.07 10.42
N ILE A 40 -3.23 -5.27 11.29
CA ILE A 40 -3.86 -4.43 12.29
C ILE A 40 -3.45 -2.98 11.99
N MET A 41 -4.42 -2.15 11.64
CA MET A 41 -4.18 -0.75 11.28
C MET A 41 -3.88 0.09 12.52
N GLY A 42 -2.74 0.77 12.51
CA GLY A 42 -2.29 1.54 13.67
C GLY A 42 -2.58 3.03 13.60
N GLY A 43 -2.67 3.61 12.39
CA GLY A 43 -2.87 5.04 12.19
C GLY A 43 -1.58 5.81 12.47
N LEU A 44 -0.68 5.86 11.49
CA LEU A 44 0.64 6.47 11.63
C LEU A 44 0.58 7.99 11.77
N ILE A 45 -0.26 8.66 10.97
CA ILE A 45 -0.36 10.12 10.92
C ILE A 45 -1.82 10.52 11.17
N GLU A 46 -2.08 11.04 12.36
CA GLU A 46 -3.40 11.57 12.69
C GLU A 46 -3.59 12.96 12.09
N GLU A 47 -2.57 13.82 12.21
CA GLU A 47 -2.54 15.16 11.62
C GLU A 47 -1.11 15.47 11.17
N ILE A 48 -0.91 15.70 9.87
CA ILE A 48 0.42 15.91 9.29
C ILE A 48 1.12 17.16 9.83
N THR A 49 0.38 18.18 10.24
CA THR A 49 0.93 19.43 10.77
C THR A 49 1.58 19.28 12.14
N THR A 50 1.30 18.16 12.84
CA THR A 50 1.90 17.86 14.15
C THR A 50 3.03 16.83 14.07
N LEU A 51 3.30 16.26 12.89
CA LEU A 51 4.30 15.21 12.73
C LEU A 51 5.73 15.73 12.90
N TYR A 52 5.98 16.96 12.47
CA TYR A 52 7.28 17.64 12.54
C TYR A 52 7.13 18.98 13.24
N ASP A 53 8.15 19.41 13.97
CA ASP A 53 8.20 20.75 14.58
C ASP A 53 8.52 21.80 13.50
N LEU A 54 7.51 22.17 12.71
CA LEU A 54 7.61 23.13 11.62
C LEU A 54 6.81 24.40 11.94
N LYS A 55 7.37 25.56 11.59
CA LYS A 55 6.72 26.87 11.76
C LYS A 55 6.28 27.43 10.42
N GLY A 56 5.16 28.15 10.39
CA GLY A 56 4.60 28.78 9.20
C GLY A 56 3.08 28.67 9.14
N SER A 57 2.49 29.06 8.03
CA SER A 57 1.07 28.83 7.77
C SER A 57 0.79 27.32 7.63
N LYS A 58 -0.45 26.89 7.86
CA LYS A 58 -0.86 25.48 7.73
C LYS A 58 -0.44 24.89 6.39
N ARG A 59 -0.64 25.61 5.30
CA ARG A 59 -0.23 25.23 3.94
C ARG A 59 1.28 25.00 3.85
N GLN A 60 2.10 25.95 4.32
CA GLN A 60 3.56 25.84 4.28
C GLN A 60 4.08 24.66 5.10
N ILE A 61 3.48 24.40 6.27
CA ILE A 61 3.82 23.25 7.10
C ILE A 61 3.54 21.94 6.35
N ILE A 62 2.38 21.80 5.72
CA ILE A 62 1.99 20.60 4.96
C ILE A 62 2.91 20.39 3.75
N GLU A 63 3.20 21.43 2.98
CA GLU A 63 4.11 21.34 1.83
C GLU A 63 5.51 20.86 2.26
N ARG A 64 6.04 21.42 3.34
CA ARG A 64 7.34 20.99 3.90
C ARG A 64 7.30 19.58 4.48
N ALA A 65 6.23 19.21 5.18
CA ALA A 65 6.05 17.87 5.71
C ALA A 65 6.00 16.81 4.61
N ASN A 66 5.28 17.07 3.50
CA ASN A 66 5.29 16.19 2.33
C ASN A 66 6.71 16.05 1.74
N ALA A 67 7.49 17.14 1.68
CA ALA A 67 8.86 17.10 1.17
C ALA A 67 9.79 16.26 2.08
N ILE A 68 9.73 16.46 3.40
CA ILE A 68 10.50 15.65 4.38
C ILE A 68 10.13 14.16 4.29
N MET A 69 8.84 13.87 4.14
CA MET A 69 8.39 12.48 3.94
C MET A 69 8.93 11.88 2.63
N ALA A 70 8.97 12.66 1.55
CA ALA A 70 9.51 12.21 0.28
C ALA A 70 10.99 11.82 0.38
N GLU A 71 11.80 12.63 1.06
CA GLU A 71 13.22 12.34 1.35
C GLU A 71 13.37 11.07 2.22
N HIS A 72 12.55 10.95 3.27
CA HIS A 72 12.53 9.75 4.11
C HIS A 72 12.17 8.49 3.32
N TRP A 73 11.20 8.57 2.39
CA TRP A 73 10.81 7.43 1.56
C TRP A 73 11.92 7.00 0.60
N LEU A 74 12.64 7.95 0.00
CA LEU A 74 13.81 7.63 -0.85
C LEU A 74 14.90 6.91 -0.04
N SER A 75 15.28 7.46 1.11
CA SER A 75 16.28 6.83 1.99
C SER A 75 15.87 5.44 2.48
N ALA A 76 14.59 5.24 2.82
CA ALA A 76 14.08 3.93 3.19
C ALA A 76 14.09 2.94 2.02
N SER A 77 13.71 3.40 0.81
CA SER A 77 13.71 2.61 -0.43
C SER A 77 15.10 2.08 -0.76
N GLU A 78 16.15 2.88 -0.60
CA GLU A 78 17.55 2.45 -0.80
C GLU A 78 17.93 1.27 0.10
N ARG A 79 17.36 1.20 1.31
CA ARG A 79 17.65 0.14 2.28
C ARG A 79 16.85 -1.15 2.04
N HIS A 80 15.59 -1.04 1.65
CA HIS A 80 14.71 -2.21 1.53
C HIS A 80 14.42 -2.62 0.07
N GLY A 81 14.85 -1.85 -0.92
CA GLY A 81 14.76 -2.19 -2.35
C GLY A 81 13.38 -2.08 -2.98
N MET A 82 12.31 -1.81 -2.22
CA MET A 82 10.99 -1.57 -2.80
C MET A 82 10.92 -0.16 -3.40
N PRO A 83 10.43 0.02 -4.64
CA PRO A 83 10.47 1.31 -5.31
C PRO A 83 9.52 2.33 -4.70
N VAL A 84 9.92 3.60 -4.80
CA VAL A 84 9.09 4.75 -4.46
C VAL A 84 9.15 5.81 -5.57
N ASN A 85 8.06 6.50 -5.76
CA ASN A 85 7.95 7.66 -6.65
C ASN A 85 7.62 8.90 -5.81
N THR A 86 8.60 9.75 -5.60
CA THR A 86 8.45 10.97 -4.80
C THR A 86 8.28 12.23 -5.66
N ARG A 87 8.24 12.08 -6.99
CA ARG A 87 8.02 13.20 -7.91
C ARG A 87 6.65 13.80 -7.66
N HIS A 88 6.62 15.10 -7.35
CA HIS A 88 5.38 15.83 -7.06
C HIS A 88 4.51 15.19 -5.96
N MET A 89 5.16 14.53 -4.99
CA MET A 89 4.47 13.93 -3.87
C MET A 89 3.67 15.00 -3.10
N ALA A 90 2.35 14.85 -3.04
CA ALA A 90 1.42 15.71 -2.32
C ALA A 90 0.32 14.83 -1.69
N LEU A 91 0.73 13.88 -0.85
CA LEU A 91 -0.18 12.92 -0.22
C LEU A 91 -1.15 13.61 0.72
N PHE A 92 -0.65 14.60 1.47
CA PHE A 92 -1.44 15.36 2.43
C PHE A 92 -1.72 16.77 1.95
N SER A 93 -2.88 17.30 2.34
CA SER A 93 -3.33 18.67 2.06
C SER A 93 -4.12 19.20 3.26
N GLU A 94 -4.49 20.49 3.25
CA GLU A 94 -5.31 21.08 4.31
C GLU A 94 -6.63 20.35 4.53
N ARG A 95 -7.22 19.84 3.44
CA ARG A 95 -8.48 19.07 3.46
C ARG A 95 -8.28 17.61 3.88
N TYR A 96 -7.10 17.04 3.59
CA TYR A 96 -6.78 15.63 3.81
C TYR A 96 -5.45 15.50 4.57
N PRO A 97 -5.43 15.85 5.87
CA PRO A 97 -4.18 15.95 6.62
C PRO A 97 -3.76 14.64 7.30
N SER A 98 -4.50 13.56 7.13
CA SER A 98 -4.38 12.33 7.92
C SER A 98 -4.18 11.07 7.05
N SER A 99 -3.49 10.04 7.60
CA SER A 99 -3.44 8.68 7.04
C SER A 99 -4.58 7.78 7.51
N PHE A 100 -5.49 8.27 8.34
CA PHE A 100 -6.60 7.48 8.86
C PHE A 100 -7.58 7.02 7.77
N PRO A 101 -7.90 7.84 6.73
CA PRO A 101 -8.77 7.41 5.64
C PRO A 101 -8.34 6.09 5.00
N GLN A 102 -7.04 5.87 4.76
CA GLN A 102 -6.53 4.62 4.18
C GLN A 102 -6.71 3.43 5.13
N SER A 103 -6.50 3.65 6.43
CA SER A 103 -6.70 2.62 7.46
C SER A 103 -8.17 2.24 7.61
N ILE A 104 -9.07 3.22 7.58
CA ILE A 104 -10.54 3.00 7.59
C ILE A 104 -10.97 2.26 6.32
N ALA A 105 -10.39 2.59 5.15
CA ALA A 105 -10.66 1.90 3.90
C ALA A 105 -10.30 0.41 3.94
N TYR A 106 -9.18 0.06 4.61
CA TYR A 106 -8.85 -1.34 4.86
C TYR A 106 -9.91 -2.04 5.72
N GLU A 107 -10.37 -1.41 6.81
CA GLU A 107 -11.38 -2.00 7.68
C GLU A 107 -12.74 -2.12 6.98
N ALA A 108 -13.15 -1.14 6.16
CA ALA A 108 -14.36 -1.22 5.34
C ALA A 108 -14.29 -2.41 4.37
N ALA A 109 -13.16 -2.58 3.69
CA ALA A 109 -12.95 -3.72 2.81
C ALA A 109 -12.95 -5.05 3.59
N ARG A 110 -12.37 -5.09 4.80
CA ARG A 110 -12.31 -6.29 5.65
C ARG A 110 -13.70 -6.75 6.10
N ARG A 111 -14.62 -5.84 6.33
CA ARG A 111 -16.03 -6.13 6.64
C ARG A 111 -16.75 -6.79 5.46
N ILE A 112 -16.35 -6.48 4.23
CA ILE A 112 -16.91 -7.07 3.01
C ILE A 112 -16.27 -8.43 2.72
N ASP A 113 -14.93 -8.48 2.67
CA ASP A 113 -14.13 -9.66 2.36
C ASP A 113 -12.69 -9.47 2.87
N ALA A 114 -12.27 -10.30 3.83
CA ALA A 114 -10.95 -10.20 4.44
C ALA A 114 -9.81 -10.45 3.44
N THR A 115 -10.04 -11.26 2.40
CA THR A 115 -9.04 -11.52 1.35
C THR A 115 -8.93 -10.33 0.40
N ALA A 116 -10.06 -9.73 0.02
CA ALA A 116 -10.08 -8.51 -0.78
C ALA A 116 -9.44 -7.34 -0.03
N ALA A 117 -9.63 -7.23 1.29
CA ALA A 117 -8.97 -6.21 2.10
C ALA A 117 -7.43 -6.28 2.02
N LYS A 118 -6.86 -7.49 2.05
CA LYS A 118 -5.40 -7.67 1.89
C LYS A 118 -4.93 -7.21 0.50
N ARG A 119 -5.72 -7.48 -0.55
CA ARG A 119 -5.44 -6.96 -1.91
C ARG A 119 -5.57 -5.44 -1.95
N LEU A 120 -6.58 -4.87 -1.30
CA LEU A 120 -6.77 -3.42 -1.22
C LEU A 120 -5.62 -2.74 -0.47
N LEU A 121 -5.16 -3.28 0.67
CA LEU A 121 -4.00 -2.75 1.40
C LEU A 121 -2.76 -2.69 0.50
N ARG A 122 -2.49 -3.77 -0.23
CA ARG A 122 -1.39 -3.81 -1.19
C ARG A 122 -1.60 -2.76 -2.29
N ARG A 123 -2.80 -2.64 -2.83
CA ARG A 123 -3.12 -1.69 -3.90
C ARG A 123 -3.01 -0.23 -3.45
N ILE A 124 -3.45 0.08 -2.21
CA ILE A 124 -3.27 1.40 -1.61
C ILE A 124 -1.77 1.74 -1.50
N ARG A 125 -0.94 0.80 -1.05
CA ARG A 125 0.52 1.00 -0.97
C ARG A 125 1.14 1.25 -2.34
N GLU A 126 0.78 0.48 -3.36
CA GLU A 126 1.25 0.70 -4.74
C GLU A 126 0.84 2.08 -5.26
N ALA A 127 -0.42 2.47 -5.07
CA ALA A 127 -0.92 3.78 -5.47
C ALA A 127 -0.21 4.92 -4.75
N THR A 128 0.07 4.75 -3.45
CA THR A 128 0.77 5.74 -2.63
C THR A 128 2.24 5.85 -3.01
N PHE A 129 2.98 4.73 -2.93
CA PHE A 129 4.44 4.75 -3.02
C PHE A 129 4.97 4.75 -4.45
N VAL A 130 4.26 4.12 -5.38
CA VAL A 130 4.76 3.91 -6.75
C VAL A 130 4.09 4.83 -7.76
N GLU A 131 2.79 5.07 -7.61
CA GLU A 131 2.01 5.87 -8.55
C GLU A 131 1.84 7.32 -8.10
N ALA A 132 2.31 7.68 -6.89
CA ALA A 132 2.17 9.00 -6.27
C ALA A 132 0.72 9.52 -6.25
N ARG A 133 -0.26 8.62 -6.13
CA ARG A 133 -1.68 8.97 -6.01
C ARG A 133 -1.98 9.51 -4.61
N ARG A 134 -2.92 10.45 -4.53
CA ARG A 134 -3.38 11.05 -3.26
C ARG A 134 -4.34 10.14 -2.53
N THR A 135 -3.84 9.04 -1.99
CA THR A 135 -4.65 8.01 -1.34
C THR A 135 -5.27 8.44 -0.01
N SER A 136 -4.96 9.64 0.49
CA SER A 136 -5.70 10.27 1.59
C SER A 136 -7.13 10.69 1.21
N GLN A 137 -7.47 10.69 -0.08
CA GLN A 137 -8.76 11.10 -0.62
C GLN A 137 -9.68 9.89 -0.81
N ILE A 138 -10.95 10.02 -0.41
CA ILE A 138 -11.90 8.92 -0.43
C ILE A 138 -12.25 8.47 -1.85
N ASP A 139 -12.35 9.39 -2.81
CA ASP A 139 -12.59 9.09 -4.22
C ASP A 139 -11.51 8.16 -4.79
N VAL A 140 -10.24 8.44 -4.49
CA VAL A 140 -9.12 7.56 -4.85
C VAL A 140 -9.26 6.18 -4.20
N LEU A 141 -9.65 6.11 -2.92
CA LEU A 141 -9.83 4.84 -2.21
C LEU A 141 -10.98 4.00 -2.78
N ILE A 142 -12.08 4.64 -3.22
CA ILE A 142 -13.20 3.97 -3.91
C ILE A 142 -12.73 3.35 -5.24
N GLU A 143 -11.96 4.11 -6.04
CA GLU A 143 -11.39 3.59 -7.28
C GLU A 143 -10.49 2.38 -7.02
N LEU A 144 -9.59 2.47 -6.02
CA LEU A 144 -8.70 1.36 -5.66
C LEU A 144 -9.46 0.13 -5.15
N ALA A 145 -10.56 0.32 -4.43
CA ALA A 145 -11.42 -0.78 -4.00
C ALA A 145 -12.06 -1.49 -5.21
N ALA A 146 -12.55 -0.73 -6.19
CA ALA A 146 -13.08 -1.28 -7.43
C ALA A 146 -12.01 -2.02 -8.26
N GLU A 147 -10.78 -1.49 -8.34
CA GLU A 147 -9.65 -2.14 -9.04
C GLU A 147 -9.31 -3.53 -8.47
N VAL A 148 -9.56 -3.78 -7.19
CA VAL A 148 -9.34 -5.10 -6.55
C VAL A 148 -10.61 -5.97 -6.47
N GLY A 149 -11.68 -5.55 -7.17
CA GLY A 149 -12.93 -6.32 -7.30
C GLY A 149 -13.92 -6.16 -6.14
N ILE A 150 -13.77 -5.12 -5.31
CA ILE A 150 -14.76 -4.78 -4.28
C ILE A 150 -15.87 -3.95 -4.92
N ASN A 151 -17.13 -4.30 -4.65
CA ASN A 151 -18.27 -3.50 -5.11
C ASN A 151 -18.22 -2.10 -4.49
N ALA A 152 -18.18 -1.06 -5.34
CA ALA A 152 -18.02 0.32 -4.92
C ALA A 152 -19.15 0.80 -4.00
N ALA A 153 -20.41 0.45 -4.27
CA ALA A 153 -21.55 0.86 -3.45
C ALA A 153 -21.46 0.25 -2.04
N ARG A 154 -21.14 -1.06 -1.93
CA ARG A 154 -20.92 -1.70 -0.63
C ARG A 154 -19.72 -1.11 0.12
N PHE A 155 -18.65 -0.78 -0.60
CA PHE A 155 -17.48 -0.16 0.01
C PHE A 155 -17.79 1.22 0.58
N ILE A 156 -18.53 2.05 -0.17
CA ILE A 156 -18.98 3.38 0.29
C ILE A 156 -19.87 3.24 1.53
N ASP A 157 -20.82 2.31 1.52
CA ASP A 157 -21.69 2.05 2.66
C ASP A 157 -20.89 1.67 3.91
N GLU A 158 -20.04 0.65 3.85
CA GLU A 158 -19.21 0.23 4.98
C GLU A 158 -18.23 1.32 5.46
N TYR A 159 -17.73 2.15 4.54
CA TYR A 159 -16.83 3.26 4.87
C TYR A 159 -17.54 4.42 5.58
N THR A 160 -18.81 4.71 5.22
CA THR A 160 -19.55 5.90 5.68
C THR A 160 -20.46 5.65 6.89
N THR A 161 -20.88 4.41 7.16
CA THR A 161 -21.74 4.05 8.30
C THR A 161 -21.10 4.27 9.67
N GLY A 162 -19.79 4.47 9.73
CA GLY A 162 -19.03 4.60 10.98
C GLY A 162 -18.52 3.28 11.56
N GLU A 163 -19.00 2.14 11.08
CA GLU A 163 -18.58 0.82 11.58
C GLU A 163 -17.10 0.52 11.27
N ALA A 164 -16.62 0.84 10.06
CA ALA A 164 -15.21 0.70 9.71
C ALA A 164 -14.32 1.61 10.56
N GLN A 165 -14.80 2.79 10.93
CA GLN A 165 -14.10 3.71 11.83
C GLN A 165 -14.05 3.16 13.26
N ASN A 166 -15.12 2.51 13.73
CA ASN A 166 -15.14 1.81 15.01
C ASN A 166 -14.13 0.65 15.03
N ASP A 167 -14.09 -0.16 13.96
CA ASP A 167 -13.12 -1.24 13.83
C ASP A 167 -11.67 -0.72 13.80
N PHE A 168 -11.42 0.38 13.12
CA PHE A 168 -10.12 1.06 13.13
C PHE A 168 -9.74 1.56 14.53
N SER A 169 -10.68 2.14 15.29
CA SER A 169 -10.47 2.56 16.67
C SER A 169 -10.13 1.37 17.58
N GLN A 170 -10.76 0.22 17.38
CA GLN A 170 -10.43 -1.04 18.05
C GLN A 170 -9.03 -1.53 17.67
N SER A 171 -8.64 -1.41 16.39
CA SER A 171 -7.30 -1.76 15.90
C SER A 171 -6.23 -0.86 16.55
N ARG A 172 -6.44 0.44 16.67
CA ARG A 172 -5.57 1.37 17.41
C ARG A 172 -5.49 0.97 18.91
N THR A 173 -6.60 0.56 19.49
CA THR A 173 -6.62 0.07 20.89
C THR A 173 -5.80 -1.21 21.04
N LYS A 174 -5.86 -2.14 20.08
CA LYS A 174 -5.00 -3.33 20.05
C LYS A 174 -3.52 -2.95 19.97
N CYS A 175 -3.16 -1.94 19.16
CA CYS A 175 -1.79 -1.41 19.12
C CYS A 175 -1.33 -0.95 20.50
N ARG A 176 -2.09 -0.08 21.17
CA ARG A 176 -1.75 0.41 22.53
C ARG A 176 -1.62 -0.72 23.54
N ARG A 177 -2.56 -1.66 23.59
CA ARG A 177 -2.55 -2.81 24.53
C ARG A 177 -1.36 -3.75 24.32
N ASN A 178 -0.78 -3.78 23.13
CA ASN A 178 0.41 -4.58 22.83
C ASN A 178 1.71 -3.76 22.89
N GLY A 179 1.68 -2.50 23.37
CA GLY A 179 2.86 -1.65 23.51
C GLY A 179 3.48 -1.27 22.16
N ILE A 180 2.70 -1.20 21.08
CA ILE A 180 3.20 -0.86 19.75
C ILE A 180 3.42 0.65 19.67
N THR A 181 4.68 1.04 19.44
CA THR A 181 5.13 2.43 19.35
C THR A 181 5.60 2.83 17.95
N GLY A 182 5.66 1.88 17.01
CA GLY A 182 6.10 2.14 15.63
C GLY A 182 5.72 1.00 14.68
N PHE A 183 5.82 1.27 13.39
CA PHE A 183 5.46 0.31 12.33
C PHE A 183 6.63 0.09 11.36
N PRO A 184 6.72 -1.15 10.81
CA PRO A 184 5.95 -2.32 11.17
C PRO A 184 6.33 -2.87 12.55
N SER A 185 5.39 -3.53 13.23
CA SER A 185 5.63 -4.37 14.40
C SER A 185 4.84 -5.66 14.25
N TYR A 186 5.26 -6.72 14.93
CA TYR A 186 4.70 -8.05 14.74
C TYR A 186 4.42 -8.73 16.07
N LEU A 187 3.31 -9.45 16.11
CA LEU A 187 3.00 -10.45 17.11
C LEU A 187 2.81 -11.79 16.42
N ILE A 188 3.74 -12.72 16.63
CA ILE A 188 3.71 -14.03 16.02
C ILE A 188 3.32 -15.03 17.09
N LYS A 189 2.26 -15.80 16.86
CA LYS A 189 1.76 -16.72 17.86
C LYS A 189 1.27 -18.04 17.28
N ASN A 190 1.34 -19.07 18.13
CA ASN A 190 0.59 -20.32 18.03
C ASN A 190 -0.50 -20.35 19.12
N ALA A 191 -1.03 -21.52 19.48
CA ALA A 191 -2.06 -21.67 20.51
C ALA A 191 -1.57 -21.28 21.92
N SER A 192 -0.29 -21.50 22.24
CA SER A 192 0.27 -21.39 23.61
C SER A 192 1.29 -20.27 23.79
N THR A 193 1.98 -19.88 22.73
CA THR A 193 3.15 -19.00 22.81
C THR A 193 3.04 -17.83 21.85
N LYS A 194 3.53 -16.66 22.25
CA LYS A 194 3.62 -15.46 21.42
C LYS A 194 5.01 -14.84 21.48
N ILE A 195 5.46 -14.29 20.36
CA ILE A 195 6.73 -13.56 20.21
C ILE A 195 6.43 -12.23 19.54
N SER A 196 6.96 -11.14 20.11
CA SER A 196 6.82 -9.78 19.56
C SER A 196 8.11 -9.32 18.92
N LEU A 197 8.03 -8.61 17.80
CA LEU A 197 9.12 -7.96 17.08
C LEU A 197 8.73 -6.53 16.72
N GLY A 198 9.70 -5.62 16.69
CA GLY A 198 9.54 -4.26 16.20
C GLY A 198 10.42 -3.98 14.98
N GLY A 199 9.98 -3.06 14.12
CA GLY A 199 10.73 -2.57 12.97
C GLY A 199 10.80 -3.51 11.77
N TYR A 200 11.54 -3.08 10.76
CA TYR A 200 11.80 -3.86 9.55
C TYR A 200 12.53 -5.17 9.88
N GLN A 201 12.05 -6.28 9.34
CA GLN A 201 12.58 -7.62 9.60
C GLN A 201 12.87 -8.34 8.27
N ASN A 202 13.94 -9.12 8.24
CA ASN A 202 14.25 -10.00 7.12
C ASN A 202 13.50 -11.35 7.23
N ILE A 203 13.46 -12.08 6.13
CA ILE A 203 12.74 -13.37 6.06
C ILE A 203 13.32 -14.43 7.00
N SER A 204 14.64 -14.43 7.26
CA SER A 204 15.29 -15.41 8.13
C SER A 204 14.83 -15.29 9.59
N THR A 205 14.54 -14.09 10.06
CA THR A 205 13.91 -13.86 11.38
C THR A 205 12.59 -14.61 11.49
N PHE A 206 11.73 -14.48 10.48
CA PHE A 206 10.44 -15.20 10.47
C PHE A 206 10.61 -16.69 10.36
N HIS A 207 11.53 -17.20 9.53
CA HIS A 207 11.83 -18.62 9.45
C HIS A 207 12.23 -19.20 10.80
N THR A 208 13.12 -18.50 11.53
CA THR A 208 13.57 -18.92 12.87
C THR A 208 12.40 -18.97 13.86
N ILE A 209 11.57 -17.93 13.90
CA ILE A 209 10.43 -17.85 14.82
C ILE A 209 9.37 -18.88 14.49
N ILE A 210 9.01 -19.04 13.23
CA ILE A 210 8.04 -20.05 12.78
C ILE A 210 8.55 -21.46 13.15
N GLY A 211 9.84 -21.74 12.89
CA GLY A 211 10.48 -22.99 13.27
C GLY A 211 10.40 -23.24 14.78
N ARG A 212 10.72 -22.24 15.61
CA ARG A 212 10.66 -22.32 17.07
C ARG A 212 9.22 -22.54 17.57
N LEU A 213 8.25 -21.76 17.11
CA LEU A 213 6.85 -21.84 17.54
C LEU A 213 6.17 -23.15 17.09
N SER A 214 6.65 -23.77 16.02
CA SER A 214 6.13 -25.07 15.52
C SER A 214 6.97 -26.27 15.93
N GLU A 215 7.98 -26.10 16.78
CA GLU A 215 8.93 -27.18 17.12
C GLU A 215 9.52 -27.86 15.86
N GLY A 216 9.77 -27.07 14.81
CA GLY A 216 10.28 -27.56 13.53
C GLY A 216 9.26 -28.28 12.64
N LYS A 217 7.99 -28.40 13.07
CA LYS A 217 6.93 -29.12 12.31
C LYS A 217 6.47 -28.34 11.08
N ILE A 218 6.49 -26.99 11.12
CA ILE A 218 6.13 -26.14 9.99
C ILE A 218 7.42 -25.68 9.30
N LYS A 219 7.62 -26.16 8.07
CA LYS A 219 8.76 -25.80 7.23
C LYS A 219 8.30 -25.09 5.98
N PRO A 220 9.08 -24.11 5.45
CA PRO A 220 8.79 -23.51 4.16
C PRO A 220 8.90 -24.53 3.04
N ARG A 221 8.17 -24.32 1.96
CA ARG A 221 8.39 -25.08 0.72
C ARG A 221 9.81 -24.85 0.23
N ARG A 222 10.53 -25.90 -0.11
CA ARG A 222 11.87 -25.81 -0.69
C ARG A 222 11.75 -25.60 -2.20
N LEU A 223 11.62 -24.34 -2.59
CA LEU A 223 11.55 -23.93 -3.98
C LEU A 223 12.89 -23.29 -4.35
N GLY A 224 13.67 -24.02 -5.14
CA GLY A 224 14.92 -23.44 -5.71
C GLY A 224 14.60 -22.33 -6.70
N PRO A 225 15.55 -21.41 -6.92
CA PRO A 225 15.41 -20.38 -7.95
C PRO A 225 15.43 -21.02 -9.34
N SER A 226 14.27 -21.00 -10.02
CA SER A 226 14.13 -21.45 -11.41
C SER A 226 13.12 -20.57 -12.13
N LEU A 227 13.23 -20.46 -13.45
CA LEU A 227 12.29 -19.71 -14.28
C LEU A 227 10.83 -20.18 -14.07
N ALA A 228 10.64 -21.49 -13.86
CA ALA A 228 9.32 -22.08 -13.60
C ALA A 228 8.75 -21.59 -12.28
N ASN A 229 9.53 -21.62 -11.19
CA ASN A 229 9.09 -21.17 -9.87
C ASN A 229 8.84 -19.68 -9.81
N VAL A 230 9.69 -18.86 -10.46
CA VAL A 230 9.46 -17.40 -10.58
C VAL A 230 8.20 -17.12 -11.40
N THR A 231 7.98 -17.87 -12.49
CA THR A 231 6.74 -17.74 -13.28
C THR A 231 5.50 -18.10 -12.45
N ASP A 232 5.57 -19.16 -11.62
CA ASP A 232 4.46 -19.56 -10.74
C ASP A 232 4.18 -18.47 -9.68
N PHE A 233 5.22 -17.93 -9.06
CA PHE A 233 5.11 -16.78 -8.17
C PHE A 233 4.41 -15.58 -8.86
N MET A 234 4.85 -15.23 -10.06
CA MET A 234 4.27 -14.14 -10.84
C MET A 234 2.82 -14.41 -11.26
N ARG A 235 2.46 -15.66 -11.57
CA ARG A 235 1.05 -16.04 -11.85
C ARG A 235 0.16 -15.87 -10.63
N ARG A 236 0.66 -16.19 -9.44
CA ARG A 236 -0.10 -16.04 -8.18
C ARG A 236 -0.37 -14.56 -7.86
N TYR A 237 0.63 -13.69 -8.01
CA TYR A 237 0.53 -12.30 -7.58
C TYR A 237 0.28 -11.30 -8.70
N GLN A 238 0.35 -11.72 -9.97
CA GLN A 238 0.13 -10.96 -11.20
C GLN A 238 1.18 -9.85 -11.41
N THR A 239 1.55 -9.11 -10.36
CA THR A 239 2.59 -8.06 -10.37
C THR A 239 3.57 -8.27 -9.22
N ALA A 240 4.83 -7.91 -9.44
CA ALA A 240 5.85 -7.91 -8.40
C ALA A 240 6.96 -6.88 -8.68
N TYR A 241 7.84 -6.71 -7.70
CA TYR A 241 9.09 -5.97 -7.81
C TYR A 241 10.27 -6.92 -7.67
N PRO A 242 11.45 -6.64 -8.27
CA PRO A 242 12.60 -7.56 -8.23
C PRO A 242 12.94 -8.06 -6.83
N VAL A 243 12.94 -7.19 -5.83
CA VAL A 243 13.21 -7.54 -4.43
C VAL A 243 12.24 -8.56 -3.85
N GLU A 244 11.02 -8.68 -4.35
CA GLU A 244 10.07 -9.72 -3.92
C GLU A 244 10.50 -11.12 -4.41
N ILE A 245 11.14 -11.17 -5.57
CA ILE A 245 11.75 -12.41 -6.12
C ILE A 245 13.04 -12.71 -5.35
N GLU A 246 13.90 -11.70 -5.12
CA GLU A 246 15.13 -11.82 -4.31
C GLU A 246 14.82 -12.47 -2.95
N VAL A 247 13.89 -11.90 -2.20
CA VAL A 247 13.52 -12.37 -0.86
C VAL A 247 12.87 -13.75 -0.88
N THR A 248 12.00 -14.03 -1.86
CA THR A 248 11.26 -15.29 -1.93
C THR A 248 12.16 -16.48 -2.27
N PHE A 249 13.14 -16.28 -3.15
CA PHE A 249 13.98 -17.35 -3.66
C PHE A 249 15.42 -17.32 -3.13
N GLY A 250 15.76 -16.35 -2.26
CA GLY A 250 17.09 -16.19 -1.68
C GLY A 250 18.15 -15.86 -2.73
N LEU A 251 17.81 -15.01 -3.69
CA LEU A 251 18.69 -14.56 -4.76
C LEU A 251 19.32 -13.22 -4.41
N ASP A 252 20.54 -13.00 -4.91
CA ASP A 252 21.12 -11.66 -5.03
C ASP A 252 20.50 -10.91 -6.22
N ARG A 253 20.79 -9.61 -6.28
CA ARG A 253 20.24 -8.73 -7.31
C ARG A 253 20.63 -9.16 -8.72
N ASP A 254 21.92 -9.47 -8.94
CA ASP A 254 22.43 -9.77 -10.29
C ASP A 254 21.77 -11.03 -10.86
N ARG A 255 21.65 -12.08 -10.06
CA ARG A 255 20.95 -13.32 -10.43
C ARG A 255 19.47 -13.09 -10.68
N THR A 256 18.86 -12.25 -9.86
CA THR A 256 17.44 -11.89 -10.02
C THR A 256 17.23 -11.15 -11.33
N ASP A 257 18.07 -10.17 -11.66
CA ASP A 257 17.99 -9.40 -12.88
C ASP A 257 18.19 -10.29 -14.12
N LEU A 258 19.16 -11.19 -14.11
CA LEU A 258 19.37 -12.17 -15.19
C LEU A 258 18.13 -13.04 -15.43
N MET A 259 17.51 -13.55 -14.37
CA MET A 259 16.31 -14.39 -14.49
C MET A 259 15.10 -13.60 -14.99
N ILE A 260 14.93 -12.36 -14.53
CA ILE A 260 13.85 -11.47 -15.00
C ILE A 260 14.03 -11.17 -16.48
N ASP A 261 15.24 -10.83 -16.93
CA ASP A 261 15.52 -10.51 -18.31
C ASP A 261 15.32 -11.73 -19.25
N GLU A 262 15.62 -12.93 -18.76
CA GLU A 262 15.31 -14.17 -19.49
C GLU A 262 13.80 -14.39 -19.62
N LEU A 263 13.04 -14.15 -18.54
CA LEU A 263 11.58 -14.26 -18.56
C LEU A 263 10.92 -13.19 -19.47
N ILE A 264 11.49 -11.98 -19.53
CA ILE A 264 11.02 -10.91 -20.43
C ILE A 264 11.33 -11.28 -21.89
N ARG A 265 12.56 -11.72 -22.20
CA ARG A 265 12.93 -12.19 -23.56
C ARG A 265 12.07 -13.37 -24.01
N GLY A 266 11.71 -14.26 -23.09
CA GLY A 266 10.80 -15.38 -23.34
C GLY A 266 9.31 -14.99 -23.41
N GLY A 267 8.96 -13.71 -23.35
CA GLY A 267 7.57 -13.21 -23.44
C GLY A 267 6.67 -13.62 -22.27
N ARG A 268 7.24 -14.01 -21.14
CA ARG A 268 6.47 -14.43 -19.94
C ARG A 268 6.16 -13.26 -19.02
N LEU A 269 7.06 -12.28 -18.93
CA LEU A 269 6.93 -11.08 -18.13
C LEU A 269 7.05 -9.82 -19.00
N THR A 270 6.48 -8.74 -18.48
CA THR A 270 6.74 -7.37 -18.91
C THR A 270 7.33 -6.58 -17.75
N SER A 271 8.08 -5.52 -18.06
CA SER A 271 8.66 -4.61 -17.09
C SER A 271 8.31 -3.17 -17.42
N GLU A 272 8.02 -2.38 -16.40
CA GLU A 272 7.74 -0.94 -16.48
C GLU A 272 8.61 -0.21 -15.47
N GLN A 273 9.25 0.89 -15.88
CA GLN A 273 9.97 1.77 -14.94
C GLN A 273 8.97 2.50 -14.07
N VAL A 274 9.13 2.44 -12.75
CA VAL A 274 8.25 3.07 -11.76
C VAL A 274 9.09 3.70 -10.65
N GLY A 275 8.95 5.02 -10.47
CA GLY A 275 9.77 5.74 -9.49
C GLY A 275 11.28 5.45 -9.66
N ASN A 276 11.92 5.01 -8.58
CA ASN A 276 13.34 4.62 -8.55
C ASN A 276 13.59 3.13 -8.78
N GLY A 277 12.61 2.38 -9.30
CA GLY A 277 12.75 0.95 -9.59
C GLY A 277 11.86 0.50 -10.75
N ARG A 278 11.65 -0.80 -10.88
CA ARG A 278 10.81 -1.39 -11.94
C ARG A 278 9.71 -2.29 -11.39
N ARG A 279 8.55 -2.25 -12.00
CA ARG A 279 7.42 -3.16 -11.75
C ARG A 279 7.40 -4.24 -12.83
N LEU A 280 7.22 -5.47 -12.39
CA LEU A 280 7.07 -6.64 -13.26
C LEU A 280 5.60 -7.04 -13.30
N ALA A 281 5.14 -7.53 -14.46
CA ALA A 281 3.80 -8.08 -14.62
C ALA A 281 3.84 -9.33 -15.51
N ILE A 282 2.89 -10.25 -15.30
CA ILE A 282 2.65 -11.35 -16.25
C ILE A 282 2.23 -10.77 -17.60
N ALA A 283 2.80 -11.28 -18.69
CA ALA A 283 2.62 -10.71 -20.04
C ALA A 283 1.13 -10.60 -20.46
N ASN A 284 0.28 -11.55 -20.04
CA ASN A 284 -1.16 -11.52 -20.34
C ASN A 284 -1.95 -10.51 -19.48
N ALA A 285 -1.46 -10.16 -18.28
CA ALA A 285 -2.07 -9.18 -17.39
C ALA A 285 -1.78 -7.73 -17.85
N ALA A 286 -0.70 -7.50 -18.58
CA ALA A 286 -0.34 -6.18 -19.09
C ALA A 286 -1.39 -5.58 -20.04
N LYS A 287 -2.17 -6.40 -20.75
CA LYS A 287 -3.30 -5.93 -21.59
C LYS A 287 -4.47 -5.41 -20.77
N ALA A 288 -4.77 -6.01 -19.63
CA ALA A 288 -5.87 -5.59 -18.75
C ALA A 288 -5.54 -4.27 -18.01
N PHE A 289 -4.27 -4.08 -17.61
CA PHE A 289 -3.85 -2.90 -16.86
C PHE A 289 -3.75 -1.61 -17.73
N ARG A 290 -3.48 -1.75 -19.04
CA ARG A 290 -3.47 -0.62 -19.99
C ARG A 290 -4.87 -0.18 -20.42
N ALA A 291 -5.89 -0.98 -20.16
CA ALA A 291 -7.27 -0.71 -20.57
C ALA A 291 -8.07 0.14 -19.55
N THR A 292 -7.52 0.42 -18.38
CA THR A 292 -8.14 1.35 -17.42
C THR A 292 -7.76 2.79 -17.83
N PRO A 293 -8.70 3.64 -18.25
CA PRO A 293 -8.38 5.03 -18.60
C PRO A 293 -7.79 5.75 -17.40
N ARG A 294 -6.67 6.43 -17.58
CA ARG A 294 -6.15 7.41 -16.61
C ARG A 294 -7.09 8.61 -16.59
N THR A 295 -8.26 8.48 -15.95
CA THR A 295 -9.16 9.60 -15.67
C THR A 295 -8.61 10.39 -14.49
N GLY A 296 -7.78 11.38 -14.76
CA GLY A 296 -7.20 12.19 -13.67
C GLY A 296 -6.35 13.37 -14.07
N GLN A 297 -6.53 13.95 -15.25
CA GLN A 297 -5.77 15.17 -15.59
C GLN A 297 -6.50 16.24 -16.43
N ASN A 298 -7.83 16.28 -16.52
CA ASN A 298 -8.51 17.35 -17.27
C ASN A 298 -9.89 17.70 -16.70
N HIS A 299 -9.96 18.22 -15.47
CA HIS A 299 -11.18 18.86 -14.97
C HIS A 299 -10.98 20.30 -14.45
N HIS A 300 -9.81 20.94 -14.70
CA HIS A 300 -9.60 22.32 -14.27
C HIS A 300 -9.69 23.37 -15.39
N GLU A 301 -9.72 22.98 -16.67
CA GLU A 301 -9.80 23.97 -17.77
C GLU A 301 -11.23 24.23 -18.31
N ALA A 302 -12.20 23.39 -17.99
CA ALA A 302 -13.57 23.54 -18.55
C ALA A 302 -14.47 24.52 -17.79
N LYS A 303 -14.07 25.07 -16.63
CA LYS A 303 -14.86 26.05 -15.86
C LYS A 303 -14.47 27.51 -16.02
N GLN A 304 -13.43 27.82 -16.80
CA GLN A 304 -13.06 29.22 -17.08
C GLN A 304 -13.57 29.77 -18.42
N ALA A 305 -14.15 28.93 -19.28
CA ALA A 305 -14.68 29.37 -20.58
C ALA A 305 -16.15 29.77 -20.56
N SER A 306 -16.89 29.53 -19.46
CA SER A 306 -18.33 29.84 -19.37
C SER A 306 -18.68 31.16 -18.64
N ALA A 307 -17.68 31.91 -18.16
CA ALA A 307 -17.92 33.13 -17.41
C ALA A 307 -17.57 34.44 -18.17
N LYS A 308 -17.35 34.36 -19.49
CA LYS A 308 -17.09 35.56 -20.34
C LYS A 308 -18.07 35.67 -21.50
N GLY A 309 -19.34 35.64 -21.22
CA GLY A 309 -20.35 35.80 -22.27
C GLY A 309 -21.70 36.24 -21.73
N SER A 310 -21.80 37.33 -21.00
CA SER A 310 -23.08 38.02 -20.83
C SER A 310 -22.85 39.33 -20.06
N ALA A 311 -22.38 40.35 -20.78
CA ALA A 311 -22.52 41.71 -20.33
C ALA A 311 -22.44 42.61 -21.57
N THR A 312 -23.54 42.82 -22.25
CA THR A 312 -23.83 44.04 -23.01
C THR A 312 -25.32 44.10 -23.33
N VAL A 313 -25.88 45.31 -23.18
CA VAL A 313 -27.19 45.82 -23.59
C VAL A 313 -28.29 45.76 -22.51
N ALA A 314 -28.51 46.85 -21.83
CA ALA A 314 -29.58 47.76 -22.06
C ALA A 314 -29.51 48.95 -21.09
N SER A 315 -29.21 50.09 -21.66
CA SER A 315 -29.49 51.40 -21.10
C SER A 315 -30.94 51.82 -21.38
N HIS A 316 -31.47 52.66 -20.53
CA HIS A 316 -32.60 53.58 -20.68
C HIS A 316 -33.86 53.33 -19.87
N GLN A 317 -34.10 54.22 -19.02
CA GLN A 317 -35.15 55.24 -18.78
C GLN A 317 -35.64 55.20 -17.33
N LYS A 318 -35.31 56.25 -16.62
CA LYS A 318 -36.03 57.52 -16.30
C LYS A 318 -37.28 57.38 -15.40
N VAL A 319 -37.19 58.20 -14.30
CA VAL A 319 -38.17 59.14 -13.70
C VAL A 319 -39.12 58.63 -12.64
N GLY A 320 -39.01 59.25 -11.44
CA GLY A 320 -40.12 59.91 -10.79
C GLY A 320 -40.63 59.33 -9.48
N GLN A 321 -40.28 59.95 -8.48
CA GLN A 321 -40.87 60.43 -7.23
C GLN A 321 -40.19 59.96 -5.99
#